data_22cfa2cff637943fe4e8241049ec8be6
#
_entry.id   22cfa2cff637943fe4e8241049ec8be6
#
_cell.length_a   1.000
_cell.length_b   1.000
_cell.length_c   1.000
_cell.angle_alpha   90.00
_cell.angle_beta   90.00
_cell.angle_gamma   90.00
#
_symmetry.space_group_name_H-M   'P 1'
#
loop_
_entity.id
_entity.type
_entity.pdbx_description
1 polymer ?
#
loop_
_entity_poly.entity_id
_entity_poly.type
_entity_poly.pdbx_seq_one_letter_code
_entity_poly.pdbx_strand_id
1 'polypeptide(L)'
;MCFVHALLYAEDLHTKGHNVKLIIEGSATKLVKELADPDVQFHSLYKKVKELGVIDCVCMACSKKMGAYDSAVEQGLPICGEMKGHPSLLKYVEAGYETIAL
;
A
#
# COMPACT_ATOMS: atom_id res chain seq x y z
N MET A 1 11.62 9.98 4.53
CA MET A 1 10.82 8.79 4.81
C MET A 1 9.83 8.56 3.67
N CYS A 2 10.11 7.52 2.93
CA CYS A 2 9.45 7.32 1.63
C CYS A 2 7.97 6.95 1.70
N PHE A 3 7.57 6.22 2.75
CA PHE A 3 6.19 5.74 2.81
C PHE A 3 5.18 6.87 2.99
N VAL A 4 5.51 7.86 3.82
CA VAL A 4 4.63 9.03 4.00
C VAL A 4 4.50 9.80 2.69
N HIS A 5 5.60 9.94 1.94
CA HIS A 5 5.54 10.56 0.62
C HIS A 5 4.69 9.76 -0.35
N ALA A 6 4.76 8.43 -0.28
CA ALA A 6 3.91 7.59 -1.12
C ALA A 6 2.42 7.83 -0.82
N LEU A 7 2.07 7.96 0.44
CA LEU A 7 0.70 8.29 0.85
C LEU A 7 0.27 9.66 0.33
N LEU A 8 1.15 10.65 0.45
CA LEU A 8 0.87 12.02 -0.01
C LEU A 8 0.69 12.06 -1.53
N TYR A 9 1.56 11.37 -2.27
CA TYR A 9 1.45 11.33 -3.73
C TYR A 9 0.19 10.61 -4.18
N ALA A 10 -0.16 9.51 -3.52
CA ALA A 10 -1.38 8.77 -3.85
C ALA A 10 -2.62 9.63 -3.62
N GLU A 11 -2.67 10.35 -2.51
CA GLU A 11 -3.78 11.26 -2.23
C GLU A 11 -3.85 12.38 -3.26
N ASP A 12 -2.72 13.03 -3.54
CA ASP A 12 -2.67 14.14 -4.46
C ASP A 12 -3.11 13.73 -5.86
N LEU A 13 -2.56 12.65 -6.38
CA LEU A 13 -2.91 12.16 -7.71
C LEU A 13 -4.38 11.75 -7.80
N HIS A 14 -4.87 11.07 -6.79
CA HIS A 14 -6.27 10.63 -6.76
C HIS A 14 -7.24 11.82 -6.75
N THR A 15 -6.97 12.82 -5.90
CA THR A 15 -7.84 13.99 -5.81
C THR A 15 -7.81 14.85 -7.06
N LYS A 16 -6.75 14.76 -7.86
CA LYS A 16 -6.62 15.47 -9.14
C LYS A 16 -7.15 14.66 -10.33
N GLY A 17 -7.84 13.56 -10.07
CA GLY A 17 -8.54 12.78 -11.09
C GLY A 17 -7.72 11.69 -11.78
N HIS A 18 -6.53 11.39 -11.27
CA HIS A 18 -5.71 10.30 -11.82
C HIS A 18 -6.10 8.96 -11.25
N ASN A 19 -5.92 7.90 -12.05
CA ASN A 19 -6.15 6.53 -11.60
C ASN A 19 -4.89 6.01 -10.93
N VAL A 20 -4.93 5.89 -9.60
CA VAL A 20 -3.77 5.56 -8.77
C VAL A 20 -3.94 4.19 -8.14
N LYS A 21 -2.86 3.40 -8.14
CA LYS A 21 -2.79 2.14 -7.39
C LYS A 21 -1.53 2.15 -6.56
N LEU A 22 -1.69 2.06 -5.26
CA LEU A 22 -0.57 1.97 -4.31
C LEU A 22 -0.36 0.51 -3.95
N ILE A 23 0.85 0.02 -4.19
CA ILE A 23 1.25 -1.34 -3.85
C ILE A 23 2.27 -1.23 -2.73
N ILE A 24 2.01 -1.91 -1.61
CA ILE A 24 2.86 -1.83 -0.44
C ILE A 24 3.68 -3.11 -0.33
N GLU A 25 4.99 -2.98 -0.42
CA GLU A 25 5.89 -4.14 -0.33
C GLU A 25 7.15 -3.81 0.46
N GLY A 26 7.98 -4.82 0.69
CA GLY A 26 9.21 -4.65 1.44
C GLY A 26 8.96 -4.28 2.89
N SER A 27 9.88 -3.52 3.46
CA SER A 27 9.79 -3.09 4.86
C SER A 27 8.61 -2.15 5.11
N ALA A 28 8.07 -1.52 4.08
CA ALA A 28 6.90 -0.66 4.22
C ALA A 28 5.65 -1.42 4.68
N THR A 29 5.59 -2.73 4.50
CA THR A 29 4.46 -3.53 4.99
C THR A 29 4.32 -3.46 6.51
N LYS A 30 5.42 -3.26 7.23
CA LYS A 30 5.39 -3.06 8.67
C LYS A 30 4.56 -1.84 9.05
N LEU A 31 4.60 -0.79 8.23
CA LEU A 31 3.88 0.44 8.48
C LEU A 31 2.37 0.29 8.33
N VAL A 32 1.90 -0.69 7.59
CA VAL A 32 0.47 -1.01 7.51
C VAL A 32 -0.08 -1.30 8.91
N LYS A 33 0.66 -2.05 9.70
CA LYS A 33 0.27 -2.36 11.08
C LYS A 33 0.46 -1.15 12.00
N GLU A 34 1.60 -0.48 11.91
CA GLU A 34 1.92 0.64 12.80
C GLU A 34 0.97 1.83 12.59
N LEU A 35 0.70 2.19 11.35
CA LEU A 35 -0.14 3.35 11.05
C LEU A 35 -1.63 3.10 11.26
N ALA A 36 -2.02 1.86 11.49
CA ALA A 36 -3.41 1.54 11.86
C ALA A 36 -3.74 1.99 13.28
N ASP A 37 -2.73 2.23 14.11
CA ASP A 37 -2.91 2.71 15.49
C ASP A 37 -3.31 4.19 15.46
N PRO A 38 -4.49 4.57 16.02
CA PRO A 38 -4.95 5.96 16.01
C PRO A 38 -4.04 6.94 16.73
N ASP A 39 -3.17 6.44 17.60
CA ASP A 39 -2.30 7.28 18.42
C ASP A 39 -0.97 7.61 17.76
N VAL A 40 -0.63 7.00 16.62
CA VAL A 40 0.64 7.26 15.98
C VAL A 40 0.55 8.43 15.01
N GLN A 41 1.69 9.09 14.79
CA GLN A 41 1.80 10.16 13.82
C GLN A 41 1.49 9.62 12.42
N PHE A 42 0.82 10.42 11.62
CA PHE A 42 0.39 10.08 10.25
C PHE A 42 -0.74 9.05 10.13
N HIS A 43 -1.34 8.64 11.25
CA HIS A 43 -2.51 7.76 11.20
C HIS A 43 -3.63 8.36 10.35
N SER A 44 -3.93 9.65 10.52
CA SER A 44 -5.01 10.32 9.77
C SER A 44 -4.78 10.27 8.27
N LEU A 45 -3.55 10.50 7.83
CA LEU A 45 -3.19 10.42 6.41
C LEU A 45 -3.35 9.01 5.88
N TYR A 46 -2.84 8.02 6.61
CA TYR A 46 -2.96 6.62 6.24
C TYR A 46 -4.44 6.20 6.12
N LYS A 47 -5.23 6.55 7.13
CA LYS A 47 -6.66 6.24 7.15
C LYS A 47 -7.36 6.83 5.95
N LYS A 48 -7.07 8.08 5.63
CA LYS A 48 -7.68 8.75 4.48
C LYS A 48 -7.33 8.06 3.16
N VAL A 49 -6.06 7.74 2.97
CA VAL A 49 -5.62 7.04 1.75
C VAL A 49 -6.28 5.67 1.64
N LYS A 50 -6.39 4.96 2.75
CA LYS A 50 -7.08 3.66 2.78
C LYS A 50 -8.55 3.80 2.39
N GLU A 51 -9.23 4.83 2.91
CA GLU A 51 -10.64 5.09 2.61
C GLU A 51 -10.89 5.49 1.15
N LEU A 52 -9.89 6.09 0.50
CA LEU A 52 -9.97 6.43 -0.92
C LEU A 52 -9.95 5.20 -1.83
N GLY A 53 -9.57 4.04 -1.30
CA GLY A 53 -9.55 2.80 -2.08
C GLY A 53 -8.38 2.68 -3.04
N VAL A 54 -7.33 3.48 -2.86
CA VAL A 54 -6.17 3.47 -3.76
C VAL A 54 -5.12 2.44 -3.38
N ILE A 55 -5.20 1.82 -2.20
CA ILE A 55 -4.29 0.74 -1.83
C ILE A 55 -4.74 -0.51 -2.58
N ASP A 56 -4.01 -0.86 -3.63
CA ASP A 56 -4.35 -1.97 -4.50
C ASP A 56 -4.05 -3.31 -3.84
N CYS A 57 -2.88 -3.43 -3.24
CA CYS A 57 -2.55 -4.63 -2.47
C CYS A 57 -1.31 -4.46 -1.59
N VAL A 58 -1.18 -5.40 -0.65
CA VAL A 58 -0.04 -5.54 0.25
C VAL A 58 0.68 -6.83 -0.10
N CYS A 59 2.00 -6.80 -0.22
CA CYS A 59 2.80 -7.97 -0.55
C CYS A 59 2.64 -9.05 0.51
N MET A 60 2.25 -10.26 0.10
CA MET A 60 2.02 -11.36 1.02
C MET A 60 3.30 -11.79 1.74
N ALA A 61 4.36 -12.08 0.99
CA ALA A 61 5.61 -12.55 1.59
C ALA A 61 6.23 -11.50 2.52
N CYS A 62 6.25 -10.25 2.08
CA CYS A 62 6.84 -9.17 2.89
C CYS A 62 6.03 -8.89 4.15
N SER A 63 4.70 -8.88 4.06
CA SER A 63 3.86 -8.65 5.23
C SER A 63 3.99 -9.76 6.26
N LYS A 64 4.12 -11.01 5.82
CA LYS A 64 4.36 -12.14 6.73
C LYS A 64 5.71 -12.01 7.41
N LYS A 65 6.75 -11.66 6.65
CA LYS A 65 8.08 -11.48 7.21
C LYS A 65 8.13 -10.35 8.24
N MET A 66 7.40 -9.26 7.99
CA MET A 66 7.37 -8.08 8.86
C MET A 66 6.35 -8.18 9.99
N GLY A 67 5.61 -9.28 10.09
CA GLY A 67 4.61 -9.45 11.14
C GLY A 67 3.36 -8.60 10.96
N ALA A 68 3.07 -8.15 9.75
CA ALA A 68 1.95 -7.26 9.46
C ALA A 68 0.81 -7.93 8.67
N TYR A 69 0.97 -9.21 8.33
CA TYR A 69 -0.01 -9.90 7.49
C TYR A 69 -1.41 -9.92 8.11
N ASP A 70 -1.51 -10.33 9.37
CA ASP A 70 -2.80 -10.43 10.03
C ASP A 70 -3.48 -9.07 10.16
N SER A 71 -2.72 -8.03 10.45
CA SER A 71 -3.24 -6.67 10.53
C SER A 71 -3.78 -6.21 9.17
N ALA A 72 -3.06 -6.48 8.09
CA ALA A 72 -3.52 -6.12 6.75
C ALA A 72 -4.85 -6.81 6.42
N VAL A 73 -4.97 -8.09 6.74
CA VAL A 73 -6.21 -8.85 6.53
C VAL A 73 -7.35 -8.27 7.36
N GLU A 74 -7.10 -7.97 8.63
CA GLU A 74 -8.10 -7.37 9.51
C GLU A 74 -8.58 -6.02 9.02
N GLN A 75 -7.69 -5.25 8.40
CA GLN A 75 -8.05 -3.94 7.84
C GLN A 75 -8.79 -4.05 6.50
N GLY A 76 -8.98 -5.26 5.99
CA GLY A 76 -9.67 -5.46 4.72
C GLY A 76 -8.82 -5.13 3.51
N LEU A 77 -7.51 -5.05 3.65
CA LEU A 77 -6.61 -4.74 2.53
C LEU A 77 -6.37 -5.97 1.67
N PRO A 78 -6.41 -5.84 0.34
CA PRO A 78 -6.08 -6.95 -0.55
C PRO A 78 -4.63 -7.38 -0.38
N ILE A 79 -4.40 -8.69 -0.49
CA ILE A 79 -3.06 -9.28 -0.38
C ILE A 79 -2.66 -9.81 -1.75
N CYS A 80 -1.45 -9.53 -2.18
CA CYS A 80 -0.94 -10.00 -3.47
C CYS A 80 0.29 -10.87 -3.32
N GLY A 81 0.23 -12.04 -3.94
CA GLY A 81 1.30 -13.05 -3.86
C GLY A 81 1.44 -13.87 -5.12
N GLU A 82 0.96 -13.36 -6.28
CA GLU A 82 0.91 -14.11 -7.52
C GLU A 82 2.28 -14.40 -8.13
N MET A 83 3.32 -13.63 -7.76
CA MET A 83 4.67 -13.86 -8.24
C MET A 83 5.53 -14.39 -7.07
N LYS A 84 5.42 -15.69 -6.83
CA LYS A 84 6.19 -16.38 -5.77
C LYS A 84 6.06 -15.71 -4.39
N GLY A 85 4.83 -15.29 -4.06
CA GLY A 85 4.53 -14.64 -2.80
C GLY A 85 4.61 -13.12 -2.83
N HIS A 86 4.93 -12.53 -3.97
CA HIS A 86 5.07 -11.09 -4.17
C HIS A 86 4.11 -10.57 -5.24
N PRO A 87 3.82 -9.27 -5.28
CA PRO A 87 3.00 -8.71 -6.36
C PRO A 87 3.76 -8.73 -7.67
N SER A 88 3.05 -8.97 -8.78
CA SER A 88 3.63 -8.93 -10.10
C SER A 88 3.60 -7.51 -10.65
N LEU A 89 4.76 -6.97 -10.99
CA LEU A 89 4.87 -5.67 -11.62
C LEU A 89 4.27 -5.69 -13.03
N LEU A 90 4.43 -6.82 -13.73
CA LEU A 90 4.00 -6.95 -15.13
C LEU A 90 2.52 -6.65 -15.33
N LYS A 91 1.66 -7.06 -14.41
CA LYS A 91 0.21 -6.82 -14.56
C LYS A 91 -0.13 -5.33 -14.60
N TYR A 92 0.63 -4.50 -13.88
CA TYR A 92 0.40 -3.05 -13.90
C TYR A 92 0.95 -2.42 -15.17
N VAL A 93 2.11 -2.88 -15.62
CA VAL A 93 2.69 -2.42 -16.89
C VAL A 93 1.76 -2.74 -18.04
N GLU A 94 1.24 -3.97 -18.10
CA GLU A 94 0.31 -4.39 -19.16
C GLU A 94 -1.01 -3.64 -19.10
N ALA A 95 -1.43 -3.19 -17.93
CA ALA A 95 -2.65 -2.41 -17.77
C ALA A 95 -2.46 -0.93 -18.14
N GLY A 96 -1.25 -0.51 -18.50
CA GLY A 96 -0.98 0.84 -18.93
C GLY A 96 -0.55 1.81 -17.84
N TYR A 97 -0.23 1.33 -16.65
CA TYR A 97 0.23 2.18 -15.55
C TYR A 97 1.70 2.56 -15.70
N GLU A 98 2.01 3.78 -15.35
CA GLU A 98 3.39 4.18 -15.13
C GLU A 98 3.76 3.81 -13.69
N THR A 99 4.97 3.31 -13.49
CA THR A 99 5.41 2.80 -12.19
C THR A 99 6.40 3.76 -11.55
N ILE A 100 6.14 4.10 -10.28
CA ILE A 100 7.05 4.91 -9.48
C ILE A 100 7.40 4.09 -8.23
N ALA A 101 8.68 3.85 -8.01
CA ALA A 101 9.17 3.14 -6.84
C ALA A 101 9.71 4.13 -5.81
N LEU A 102 9.28 3.98 -4.57
CA LEU A 102 9.67 4.88 -3.48
C LEU A 102 10.34 4.10 -2.34
#